data_ec7af02d377221ca6e390c67e73b2231
#
_entry.id   ec7af02d377221ca6e390c67e73b2231
#
_cell.length_a   1.000
_cell.length_b   1.000
_cell.length_c   1.000
_cell.angle_alpha   90.00
_cell.angle_beta   90.00
_cell.angle_gamma   90.00
#
_symmetry.space_group_name_H-M   'P 1'
#
loop_
_entity.id
_entity.type
_entity.pdbx_description
1 polymer ?
#
loop_
_entity_poly.entity_id
_entity_poly.type
_entity_poly.pdbx_seq_one_letter_code
_entity_poly.pdbx_strand_id
1 'polypeptide(L)'
;LEPGRSISGNAGVLLTKVEYIKDNFLIADAAMNDLLRPALYKAKHDVWSLTESKANDQVWTIVGPVCESADVIAKDHPINADVGDILAIKTAGAYGFVMSSNYNSRVRPAEILVDGQTFNVVRSRESFDDLIKNEINLDD
;
A
#
# COMPACT_ATOMS: atom_id res chain seq x y z
N LEU A 1 -23.35 -5.68 19.03
CA LEU A 1 -22.12 -5.09 18.49
C LEU A 1 -21.68 -5.88 17.26
N GLU A 2 -21.29 -5.20 16.21
CA GLU A 2 -20.79 -5.80 14.96
C GLU A 2 -19.37 -5.26 14.71
N PRO A 3 -18.38 -5.68 15.51
CA PRO A 3 -17.03 -5.18 15.39
C PRO A 3 -16.42 -5.69 14.09
N GLY A 4 -15.82 -4.78 13.35
CA GLY A 4 -15.11 -5.07 12.10
C GLY A 4 -13.66 -4.58 12.19
N ARG A 5 -13.37 -3.44 11.57
CA ARG A 5 -12.03 -2.85 11.51
C ARG A 5 -11.38 -2.61 12.87
N SER A 6 -12.16 -2.40 13.93
CA SER A 6 -11.65 -2.20 15.29
C SER A 6 -10.90 -3.41 15.87
N ILE A 7 -11.11 -4.61 15.33
CA ILE A 7 -10.42 -5.82 15.79
C ILE A 7 -8.99 -5.89 15.27
N SER A 8 -8.82 -5.75 13.95
CA SER A 8 -7.53 -6.04 13.30
C SER A 8 -6.93 -4.88 12.51
N GLY A 9 -7.66 -3.76 12.37
CA GLY A 9 -7.17 -2.62 11.60
C GLY A 9 -5.78 -2.16 12.05
N ASN A 10 -5.58 -1.98 13.35
CA ASN A 10 -4.32 -1.51 13.91
C ASN A 10 -3.21 -2.57 13.95
N ALA A 11 -3.56 -3.84 13.71
CA ALA A 11 -2.59 -4.95 13.75
C ALA A 11 -1.76 -5.07 12.47
N GLY A 12 -2.09 -4.32 11.41
CA GLY A 12 -1.38 -4.40 10.14
C GLY A 12 -0.95 -3.05 9.58
N VAL A 13 0.16 -3.09 8.87
CA VAL A 13 0.70 -1.98 8.09
C VAL A 13 0.92 -2.42 6.64
N LEU A 14 0.78 -1.49 5.70
CA LEU A 14 1.25 -1.68 4.33
C LEU A 14 2.61 -0.98 4.21
N LEU A 15 3.63 -1.75 3.86
CA LEU A 15 4.95 -1.18 3.54
C LEU A 15 4.99 -0.81 2.07
N THR A 16 5.53 0.36 1.78
CA THR A 16 5.70 0.86 0.42
C THR A 16 7.01 1.61 0.31
N LYS A 17 7.60 1.59 -0.87
CA LYS A 17 8.84 2.29 -1.17
C LYS A 17 8.55 3.56 -1.97
N VAL A 18 9.26 4.63 -1.67
CA VAL A 18 9.26 5.85 -2.48
C VAL A 18 10.08 5.60 -3.75
N GLU A 19 9.41 5.60 -4.89
CA GLU A 19 10.07 5.37 -6.19
C GLU A 19 10.51 6.67 -6.85
N TYR A 20 9.75 7.76 -6.65
CA TYR A 20 10.04 9.02 -7.31
C TYR A 20 9.44 10.21 -6.54
N ILE A 21 10.06 11.38 -6.68
CA ILE A 21 9.56 12.65 -6.15
C ILE A 21 9.43 13.63 -7.31
N LYS A 22 8.27 14.28 -7.41
CA LYS A 22 7.99 15.31 -8.42
C LYS A 22 7.13 16.42 -7.82
N ASP A 23 7.62 17.63 -7.85
CA ASP A 23 6.95 18.80 -7.27
C ASP A 23 6.60 18.56 -5.78
N ASN A 24 5.32 18.53 -5.43
CA ASN A 24 4.81 18.17 -4.11
C ASN A 24 4.26 16.72 -4.03
N PHE A 25 4.55 15.89 -5.03
CA PHE A 25 4.13 14.50 -5.07
C PHE A 25 5.27 13.58 -4.66
N LEU A 26 4.94 12.66 -3.77
CA LEU A 26 5.75 11.53 -3.39
C LEU A 26 5.10 10.29 -3.99
N ILE A 27 5.77 9.68 -4.99
CA ILE A 27 5.23 8.54 -5.74
C ILE A 27 5.76 7.27 -5.12
N ALA A 28 4.84 6.46 -4.58
CA ALA A 28 5.13 5.19 -3.95
C ALA A 28 4.90 4.02 -4.92
N ASP A 29 5.42 2.84 -4.58
CA ASP A 29 5.15 1.61 -5.33
C ASP A 29 3.81 0.95 -4.95
N ALA A 30 3.24 1.24 -3.79
CA ALA A 30 1.86 0.88 -3.46
C ALA A 30 0.86 1.80 -4.17
N ALA A 31 -0.33 1.27 -4.45
CA ALA A 31 -1.39 1.99 -5.14
C ALA A 31 -2.78 1.67 -4.55
N MET A 32 -3.80 2.29 -5.13
CA MET A 32 -5.19 2.03 -4.74
C MET A 32 -5.61 0.57 -4.90
N ASN A 33 -4.94 -0.20 -5.76
CA ASN A 33 -5.17 -1.63 -5.89
C ASN A 33 -4.67 -2.43 -4.67
N ASP A 34 -3.68 -1.92 -3.93
CA ASP A 34 -3.14 -2.54 -2.71
C ASP A 34 -3.91 -2.09 -1.47
N LEU A 35 -4.31 -0.81 -1.40
CA LEU A 35 -5.09 -0.22 -0.32
C LEU A 35 -6.19 0.69 -0.88
N LEU A 36 -7.36 0.11 -1.10
CA LEU A 36 -8.49 0.80 -1.76
C LEU A 36 -9.17 1.87 -0.89
N ARG A 37 -9.04 1.79 0.42
CA ARG A 37 -9.81 2.60 1.37
C ARG A 37 -9.65 4.13 1.20
N PRO A 38 -8.46 4.70 0.95
CA PRO A 38 -8.33 6.14 0.67
C PRO A 38 -9.16 6.57 -0.54
N ALA A 39 -9.07 5.83 -1.65
CA ALA A 39 -9.78 6.13 -2.89
C ALA A 39 -11.31 5.97 -2.74
N LEU A 40 -11.77 4.87 -2.14
CA LEU A 40 -13.19 4.52 -2.06
C LEU A 40 -13.94 5.30 -0.98
N TYR A 41 -13.34 5.46 0.20
CA TYR A 41 -14.01 6.02 1.38
C TYR A 41 -13.42 7.37 1.82
N LYS A 42 -12.41 7.90 1.12
CA LYS A 42 -11.63 9.05 1.58
C LYS A 42 -11.04 8.79 2.99
N ALA A 43 -10.75 7.52 3.28
CA ALA A 43 -10.21 7.11 4.57
C ALA A 43 -8.81 7.69 4.75
N LYS A 44 -8.57 8.26 5.92
CA LYS A 44 -7.24 8.72 6.29
C LYS A 44 -6.48 7.58 6.93
N HIS A 45 -5.27 7.35 6.44
CA HIS A 45 -4.28 6.47 7.01
C HIS A 45 -3.05 7.29 7.41
N ASP A 46 -2.54 7.02 8.58
CA ASP A 46 -1.29 7.60 9.05
C ASP A 46 -0.13 6.97 8.29
N VAL A 47 0.83 7.77 7.86
CA VAL A 47 1.99 7.28 7.11
C VAL A 47 3.27 7.70 7.84
N TRP A 48 4.11 6.74 8.12
CA TRP A 48 5.38 6.97 8.79
C TRP A 48 6.55 6.60 7.88
N SER A 49 7.62 7.38 7.91
CA SER A 49 8.90 6.97 7.37
C SER A 49 9.55 5.99 8.33
N LEU A 50 10.12 4.91 7.79
CA LEU A 50 10.95 3.97 8.55
C LEU A 50 12.43 4.36 8.52
N THR A 51 12.78 5.39 7.75
CA THR A 51 14.13 5.92 7.68
C THR A 51 14.28 7.07 8.69
N GLU A 52 15.31 7.03 9.52
CA GLU A 52 15.65 8.16 10.38
C GLU A 52 16.16 9.31 9.52
N SER A 53 15.36 10.35 9.43
CA SER A 53 15.75 11.56 8.70
C SER A 53 16.07 12.70 9.64
N LYS A 54 17.07 13.51 9.28
CA LYS A 54 17.56 14.68 10.01
C LYS A 54 16.95 16.00 9.54
N ALA A 55 16.14 15.97 8.50
CA ALA A 55 15.53 17.16 7.93
C ALA A 55 14.15 17.43 8.55
N ASN A 56 13.62 18.62 8.32
CA ASN A 56 12.26 18.98 8.75
C ASN A 56 11.24 18.29 7.83
N ASP A 57 10.08 17.94 8.39
CA ASP A 57 8.96 17.44 7.63
C ASP A 57 8.58 18.38 6.50
N GLN A 58 8.42 17.81 5.31
CA GLN A 58 7.80 18.47 4.17
C GLN A 58 6.37 17.98 4.02
N VAL A 59 5.52 18.77 3.40
CA VAL A 59 4.12 18.40 3.17
C VAL A 59 3.98 17.82 1.77
N TRP A 60 3.55 16.57 1.70
CA TRP A 60 3.45 15.80 0.45
C TRP A 60 2.03 15.34 0.16
N THR A 61 1.73 15.20 -1.11
CA THR A 61 0.66 14.32 -1.58
C THR A 61 1.29 12.98 -1.97
N ILE A 62 1.00 11.92 -1.21
CA ILE A 62 1.52 10.58 -1.45
C ILE A 62 0.57 9.88 -2.41
N VAL A 63 1.08 9.44 -3.56
CA VAL A 63 0.31 8.83 -4.65
C VAL A 63 0.93 7.51 -5.06
N GLY A 64 0.11 6.62 -5.64
CA GLY A 64 0.59 5.40 -6.28
C GLY A 64 0.93 5.61 -7.76
N PRO A 65 1.38 4.55 -8.44
CA PRO A 65 1.77 4.58 -9.85
C PRO A 65 0.60 4.30 -10.82
N VAL A 66 -0.61 4.12 -10.33
CA VAL A 66 -1.79 3.87 -11.19
C VAL A 66 -2.22 5.18 -11.84
N CYS A 67 -2.47 5.16 -13.15
CA CYS A 67 -2.92 6.34 -13.90
C CYS A 67 -4.41 6.64 -13.66
N GLU A 68 -4.78 6.83 -12.39
CA GLU A 68 -6.12 7.11 -11.90
C GLU A 68 -6.07 8.28 -10.93
N SER A 69 -6.95 9.27 -11.11
CA SER A 69 -6.99 10.47 -10.24
C SER A 69 -7.27 10.15 -8.78
N ALA A 70 -7.89 9.00 -8.52
CA ALA A 70 -8.19 8.52 -7.18
C ALA A 70 -7.01 7.81 -6.49
N ASP A 71 -5.88 7.58 -7.19
CA ASP A 71 -4.73 6.88 -6.65
C ASP A 71 -3.90 7.77 -5.71
N VAL A 72 -4.57 8.29 -4.69
CA VAL A 72 -4.00 9.12 -3.63
C VAL A 72 -4.07 8.37 -2.32
N ILE A 73 -2.91 8.05 -1.76
CA ILE A 73 -2.76 7.34 -0.48
C ILE A 73 -2.96 8.31 0.69
N ALA A 74 -2.28 9.46 0.63
CA ALA A 74 -2.44 10.52 1.62
C ALA A 74 -2.26 11.89 0.96
N LYS A 75 -3.02 12.87 1.43
CA LYS A 75 -2.96 14.25 0.93
C LYS A 75 -2.51 15.19 2.04
N ASP A 76 -1.69 16.16 1.66
CA ASP A 76 -1.16 17.18 2.56
C ASP A 76 -0.55 16.57 3.84
N HIS A 77 0.24 15.49 3.66
CA HIS A 77 0.80 14.71 4.75
C HIS A 77 2.23 15.19 5.09
N PRO A 78 2.46 15.65 6.35
CA PRO A 78 3.79 16.06 6.78
C PRO A 78 4.64 14.80 7.03
N ILE A 79 5.70 14.63 6.27
CA ILE A 79 6.65 13.54 6.43
C ILE A 79 7.97 13.92 5.78
N ASN A 80 9.05 13.43 6.36
CA ASN A 80 10.36 13.51 5.75
C ASN A 80 10.69 12.18 5.09
N ALA A 81 10.85 12.19 3.77
CA ALA A 81 11.17 11.01 2.99
C ALA A 81 11.86 11.40 1.68
N ASP A 82 12.81 10.55 1.27
CA ASP A 82 13.53 10.64 0.02
C ASP A 82 13.26 9.43 -0.88
N VAL A 83 13.66 9.51 -2.14
CA VAL A 83 13.59 8.37 -3.08
C VAL A 83 14.38 7.19 -2.51
N GLY A 84 13.73 6.02 -2.48
CA GLY A 84 14.27 4.77 -1.93
C GLY A 84 13.85 4.50 -0.49
N ASP A 85 13.30 5.48 0.23
CA ASP A 85 12.82 5.29 1.59
C ASP A 85 11.60 4.36 1.66
N ILE A 86 11.50 3.65 2.77
CA ILE A 86 10.34 2.79 3.05
C ILE A 86 9.38 3.54 3.96
N LEU A 87 8.13 3.58 3.55
CA LEU A 87 7.02 4.12 4.32
C LEU A 87 6.14 3.00 4.87
N ALA A 88 5.58 3.23 6.06
CA ALA A 88 4.60 2.36 6.68
C ALA A 88 3.23 3.07 6.71
N ILE A 89 2.28 2.58 5.93
CA ILE A 89 0.89 3.04 5.95
C ILE A 89 0.16 2.25 7.02
N LYS A 90 -0.24 2.93 8.09
CA LYS A 90 -0.81 2.31 9.28
C LYS A 90 -2.26 1.89 9.12
N THR A 91 -2.71 1.04 10.03
CA THR A 91 -4.11 0.57 10.13
C THR A 91 -4.62 -0.12 8.86
N ALA A 92 -3.74 -0.85 8.17
CA ALA A 92 -4.04 -1.62 6.97
C ALA A 92 -4.44 -3.09 7.26
N GLY A 93 -4.48 -3.53 8.54
CA GLY A 93 -4.76 -4.92 8.91
C GLY A 93 -6.20 -5.37 8.71
N ALA A 94 -7.13 -4.45 8.47
CA ALA A 94 -8.49 -4.76 8.09
C ALA A 94 -8.89 -3.97 6.85
N TYR A 95 -9.54 -4.66 5.90
CA TYR A 95 -9.98 -4.07 4.63
C TYR A 95 -8.82 -3.48 3.80
N GLY A 96 -7.59 -3.94 4.04
CA GLY A 96 -6.42 -3.73 3.19
C GLY A 96 -6.38 -4.84 2.15
N PHE A 97 -5.67 -5.94 2.42
CA PHE A 97 -5.49 -7.03 1.45
C PHE A 97 -6.80 -7.60 0.91
N VAL A 98 -7.81 -7.79 1.75
CA VAL A 98 -9.11 -8.38 1.33
C VAL A 98 -9.86 -7.52 0.30
N MET A 99 -9.60 -6.22 0.24
CA MET A 99 -10.14 -5.30 -0.77
C MET A 99 -9.15 -5.01 -1.90
N SER A 100 -7.95 -5.60 -1.85
CA SER A 100 -6.98 -5.44 -2.93
C SER A 100 -7.45 -6.11 -4.21
N SER A 101 -6.93 -5.67 -5.32
CA SER A 101 -7.30 -6.16 -6.65
C SER A 101 -6.10 -6.18 -7.59
N ASN A 102 -6.30 -6.77 -8.75
CA ASN A 102 -5.33 -6.74 -9.85
C ASN A 102 -5.60 -5.59 -10.83
N TYR A 103 -6.20 -4.50 -10.36
CA TYR A 103 -6.45 -3.32 -11.20
C TYR A 103 -5.16 -2.86 -11.88
N ASN A 104 -5.24 -2.48 -13.15
CA ASN A 104 -4.10 -2.17 -14.01
C ASN A 104 -3.08 -3.32 -14.14
N SER A 105 -3.53 -4.58 -14.09
CA SER A 105 -2.70 -5.79 -14.18
C SER A 105 -1.56 -5.81 -13.14
N ARG A 106 -1.78 -5.19 -11.98
CA ARG A 106 -0.83 -5.21 -10.88
C ARG A 106 -1.01 -6.48 -10.05
N VAL A 107 0.10 -7.11 -9.72
CA VAL A 107 0.13 -8.26 -8.81
C VAL A 107 -0.05 -7.80 -7.36
N ARG A 108 -0.76 -8.59 -6.55
CA ARG A 108 -0.97 -8.26 -5.14
C ARG A 108 0.27 -8.57 -4.31
N PRO A 109 0.55 -7.76 -3.26
CA PRO A 109 1.72 -7.94 -2.41
C PRO A 109 1.65 -9.23 -1.58
N ALA A 110 2.78 -9.62 -0.98
CA ALA A 110 2.82 -10.67 0.03
C ALA A 110 2.16 -10.20 1.34
N GLU A 111 1.66 -11.17 2.13
CA GLU A 111 1.29 -10.92 3.52
C GLU A 111 2.30 -11.61 4.45
N ILE A 112 2.81 -10.86 5.40
CA ILE A 112 3.82 -11.29 6.37
C ILE A 112 3.23 -11.18 7.77
N LEU A 113 3.23 -12.29 8.50
CA LEU A 113 2.89 -12.31 9.92
C LEU A 113 4.15 -12.11 10.75
N VAL A 114 4.13 -11.09 11.60
CA VAL A 114 5.22 -10.82 12.56
C VAL A 114 4.77 -11.20 13.96
N ASP A 115 5.59 -12.00 14.64
CA ASP A 115 5.39 -12.40 16.03
C ASP A 115 6.70 -12.20 16.80
N GLY A 116 6.76 -11.12 17.58
CA GLY A 116 7.96 -10.70 18.29
C GLY A 116 9.15 -10.47 17.35
N GLN A 117 10.14 -11.35 17.40
CA GLN A 117 11.35 -11.28 16.57
C GLN A 117 11.29 -12.19 15.33
N THR A 118 10.20 -12.88 15.13
CA THR A 118 10.03 -13.80 14.00
C THR A 118 9.06 -13.24 12.97
N PHE A 119 9.24 -13.65 11.73
CA PHE A 119 8.29 -13.33 10.66
C PHE A 119 8.03 -14.56 9.79
N ASN A 120 6.83 -14.67 9.30
CA ASN A 120 6.40 -15.77 8.42
C ASN A 120 5.64 -15.21 7.22
N VAL A 121 5.96 -15.73 6.04
CA VAL A 121 5.16 -15.46 4.85
C VAL A 121 3.88 -16.29 4.96
N VAL A 122 2.75 -15.64 5.22
CA VAL A 122 1.44 -16.30 5.30
C VAL A 122 0.68 -16.26 3.98
N ARG A 123 1.11 -15.38 3.06
CA ARG A 123 0.67 -15.34 1.67
C ARG A 123 1.83 -14.89 0.79
N SER A 124 2.15 -15.68 -0.23
CA SER A 124 3.15 -15.31 -1.22
C SER A 124 2.68 -14.11 -2.06
N ARG A 125 3.63 -13.30 -2.54
CA ARG A 125 3.35 -12.30 -3.57
C ARG A 125 2.84 -13.01 -4.83
N GLU A 126 1.83 -12.42 -5.48
CA GLU A 126 1.40 -12.91 -6.79
C GLU A 126 2.50 -12.71 -7.84
N SER A 127 2.54 -13.63 -8.79
CA SER A 127 3.32 -13.55 -10.01
C SER A 127 2.45 -13.07 -11.19
N PHE A 128 3.05 -12.74 -12.31
CA PHE A 128 2.29 -12.45 -13.55
C PHE A 128 1.51 -13.66 -14.05
N ASP A 129 2.02 -14.87 -13.83
CA ASP A 129 1.31 -16.11 -14.18
C ASP A 129 0.01 -16.27 -13.38
N ASP A 130 -0.03 -15.75 -12.15
CA ASP A 130 -1.27 -15.74 -11.35
C ASP A 130 -2.37 -14.87 -11.95
N LEU A 131 -2.02 -13.86 -12.72
CA LEU A 131 -3.00 -12.99 -13.39
C LEU A 131 -3.71 -13.72 -14.53
N ILE A 132 -3.01 -14.56 -15.25
CA ILE A 132 -3.49 -15.21 -16.49
C ILE A 132 -3.83 -16.69 -16.30
N LYS A 133 -3.63 -17.27 -15.12
CA LYS A 133 -3.79 -18.72 -14.87
C LYS A 133 -5.16 -19.32 -15.21
N ASN A 134 -6.19 -18.45 -15.30
CA ASN A 134 -7.55 -18.88 -15.65
C ASN A 134 -7.92 -18.51 -17.10
N GLU A 135 -7.01 -17.94 -17.86
CA GLU A 135 -7.23 -17.65 -19.27
C GLU A 135 -7.12 -18.96 -20.09
N ILE A 136 -7.95 -19.08 -21.10
CA ILE A 136 -7.99 -20.23 -21.99
C ILE A 136 -7.54 -19.76 -23.38
N ASN A 137 -6.50 -20.42 -23.93
CA ASN A 137 -6.11 -20.18 -25.29
C ASN A 137 -7.22 -20.61 -26.25
N LEU A 138 -7.55 -19.77 -27.21
CA LEU A 138 -8.58 -20.09 -28.21
C LEU A 138 -8.07 -21.01 -29.34
N ASP A 139 -6.76 -21.25 -29.37
CA ASP A 139 -6.08 -22.08 -30.39
C ASP A 139 -5.89 -23.53 -29.95
N ASP A 140 -6.42 -23.93 -28.78
CA ASP A 140 -6.40 -25.30 -28.25
C ASP A 140 -7.70 -26.08 -28.57
#